data_a4ddcf7c47078f1854a72d433af560ba
#
_entry.id   a4ddcf7c47078f1854a72d433af560ba
#
_cell.length_a   1.000
_cell.length_b   1.000
_cell.length_c   1.000
_cell.angle_alpha   90.00
_cell.angle_beta   90.00
_cell.angle_gamma   90.00
#
_symmetry.space_group_name_H-M   'P 1'
#
loop_
_entity.id
_entity.type
_entity.pdbx_description
1 polymer ?
#
loop_
_entity_poly.entity_id
_entity_poly.type
_entity_poly.pdbx_seq_one_letter_code
_entity_poly.pdbx_strand_id
1 'polypeptide(L)'
;MEPIYAVKSTYDEDMFYHQVVASKQRMMPKENDGKKIKFQLPDFGLKDTLMALLVGAAVYMAFGQLEQSTRILQAVLCGLVAAVVLRRMNERQNGETSGKQANSVSADKNQALQLLESSGLKGDRCTMNFYEDTFTVERPGIITEYQYEGIAWIKETSKYYMIFWNRSLAIPVEKAGFYRGKKETFGSFLEKRCNKVIEKVRNV
;
A
#
# COMPACT_ATOMS: atom_id res chain seq x y z
N MET A 1 -2.48 24.26 -27.04
CA MET A 1 -3.63 23.31 -26.87
C MET A 1 -4.26 23.57 -25.50
N GLU A 2 -5.58 23.61 -25.38
CA GLU A 2 -6.21 23.84 -24.07
C GLU A 2 -6.29 22.53 -23.26
N PRO A 3 -6.03 22.56 -21.94
CA PRO A 3 -6.12 21.37 -21.12
C PRO A 3 -7.57 20.89 -20.95
N ILE A 4 -7.77 19.59 -20.90
CA ILE A 4 -9.08 18.95 -20.63
C ILE A 4 -9.45 19.16 -19.17
N TYR A 5 -8.46 18.99 -18.26
CA TYR A 5 -8.59 19.29 -16.84
C TYR A 5 -7.44 20.18 -16.41
N ALA A 6 -7.73 21.08 -15.46
CA ALA A 6 -6.71 21.87 -14.81
C ALA A 6 -6.98 21.97 -13.32
N VAL A 7 -5.94 21.75 -12.52
CA VAL A 7 -6.01 21.60 -11.05
C VAL A 7 -4.90 22.40 -10.41
N LYS A 8 -5.22 23.07 -9.30
CA LYS A 8 -4.23 23.67 -8.40
C LYS A 8 -4.13 22.81 -7.15
N SER A 9 -2.92 22.51 -6.73
CA SER A 9 -2.65 21.80 -5.48
C SER A 9 -1.59 22.54 -4.67
N THR A 10 -1.64 22.38 -3.35
CA THR A 10 -0.66 22.99 -2.43
C THR A 10 0.12 21.87 -1.75
N TYR A 11 1.44 22.05 -1.63
CA TYR A 11 2.32 21.15 -0.88
C TYR A 11 2.27 21.54 0.61
N ASP A 12 1.47 20.82 1.36
CA ASP A 12 1.29 21.00 2.80
C ASP A 12 1.44 19.69 3.58
N GLU A 13 1.34 19.74 4.88
CA GLU A 13 1.44 18.57 5.76
C GLU A 13 0.34 17.54 5.45
N ASP A 14 -0.88 17.98 5.19
CA ASP A 14 -2.02 17.11 4.89
C ASP A 14 -1.77 16.31 3.60
N MET A 15 -1.26 16.97 2.57
CA MET A 15 -0.91 16.33 1.30
C MET A 15 0.18 15.26 1.49
N PHE A 16 1.26 15.57 2.23
CA PHE A 16 2.32 14.60 2.50
C PHE A 16 1.84 13.46 3.40
N TYR A 17 0.94 13.72 4.34
CA TYR A 17 0.29 12.66 5.12
C TYR A 17 -0.48 11.69 4.22
N HIS A 18 -1.31 12.20 3.31
CA HIS A 18 -2.03 11.38 2.32
C HIS A 18 -1.06 10.58 1.43
N GLN A 19 0.07 11.18 1.04
CA GLN A 19 1.11 10.49 0.26
C GLN A 19 1.74 9.34 1.04
N VAL A 20 2.11 9.55 2.30
CA VAL A 20 2.70 8.52 3.16
C VAL A 20 1.74 7.35 3.34
N VAL A 21 0.49 7.62 3.69
CA VAL A 21 -0.52 6.56 3.88
C VAL A 21 -0.78 5.82 2.56
N ALA A 22 -0.92 6.55 1.45
CA ALA A 22 -1.11 5.93 0.14
C ALA A 22 0.07 5.05 -0.27
N SER A 23 1.31 5.46 0.01
CA SER A 23 2.49 4.67 -0.32
C SER A 23 2.63 3.38 0.49
N LYS A 24 2.17 3.39 1.76
CA LYS A 24 2.25 2.24 2.68
C LYS A 24 1.19 1.18 2.42
N GLN A 25 0.02 1.56 1.94
CA GLN A 25 -0.98 0.57 1.59
C GLN A 25 -0.47 -0.24 0.39
N ARG A 26 -0.13 -1.50 0.64
CA ARG A 26 0.27 -2.43 -0.41
C ARG A 26 -0.86 -2.53 -1.43
N MET A 27 -0.50 -2.58 -2.72
CA MET A 27 -1.42 -3.05 -3.74
C MET A 27 -1.99 -4.39 -3.25
N MET A 28 -3.28 -4.44 -2.95
CA MET A 28 -3.93 -5.74 -2.78
C MET A 28 -3.86 -6.40 -4.16
N PRO A 29 -3.28 -7.60 -4.27
CA PRO A 29 -3.33 -8.33 -5.53
C PRO A 29 -4.81 -8.40 -5.91
N LYS A 30 -5.16 -7.98 -7.14
CA LYS A 30 -6.46 -8.24 -7.71
C LYS A 30 -6.76 -9.73 -7.53
N GLU A 31 -7.76 -10.03 -6.72
CA GLU A 31 -8.36 -11.35 -6.64
C GLU A 31 -9.15 -11.57 -7.93
N ASN A 32 -8.43 -11.85 -9.03
CA ASN A 32 -8.96 -12.43 -10.27
C ASN A 32 -7.84 -12.56 -11.28
N ASP A 33 -7.09 -13.61 -11.14
CA ASP A 33 -6.59 -14.37 -12.27
C ASP A 33 -6.29 -15.78 -11.77
N GLY A 34 -7.04 -16.77 -12.28
CA GLY A 34 -6.88 -18.17 -11.98
C GLY A 34 -5.49 -18.72 -12.38
N LYS A 35 -4.44 -18.25 -11.77
CA LYS A 35 -3.09 -18.70 -11.93
C LYS A 35 -2.49 -19.15 -10.61
N LYS A 36 -2.40 -20.48 -10.51
CA LYS A 36 -1.45 -21.25 -9.71
C LYS A 36 -1.12 -20.63 -8.36
N ILE A 37 -1.77 -21.13 -7.32
CA ILE A 37 -1.33 -20.99 -5.93
C ILE A 37 0.15 -21.40 -5.92
N LYS A 38 1.07 -20.45 -6.03
CA LYS A 38 2.43 -20.65 -5.57
C LYS A 38 2.31 -20.81 -4.07
N PHE A 39 2.47 -22.02 -3.59
CA PHE A 39 2.57 -22.33 -2.17
C PHE A 39 3.84 -21.61 -1.66
N GLN A 40 3.70 -20.35 -1.31
CA GLN A 40 4.73 -19.63 -0.56
C GLN A 40 4.64 -20.17 0.86
N LEU A 41 5.61 -20.97 1.22
CA LEU A 41 5.82 -21.36 2.63
C LEU A 41 5.85 -20.04 3.44
N PRO A 42 5.02 -19.93 4.50
CA PRO A 42 5.04 -18.75 5.35
C PRO A 42 6.43 -18.59 5.96
N ASP A 43 6.93 -17.35 5.97
CA ASP A 43 8.17 -16.98 6.65
C ASP A 43 7.94 -17.20 8.16
N PHE A 44 8.43 -18.30 8.66
CA PHE A 44 8.36 -18.65 10.09
C PHE A 44 9.49 -17.91 10.82
N GLY A 45 9.13 -17.07 11.78
CA GLY A 45 10.08 -16.50 12.71
C GLY A 45 10.75 -17.59 13.56
N LEU A 46 11.94 -17.31 14.08
CA LEU A 46 12.70 -18.26 14.92
C LEU A 46 11.87 -18.86 16.07
N LYS A 47 10.99 -18.05 16.69
CA LYS A 47 10.08 -18.48 17.77
C LYS A 47 9.02 -19.48 17.29
N ASP A 48 8.44 -19.26 16.09
CA ASP A 48 7.41 -20.13 15.53
C ASP A 48 8.01 -21.47 15.14
N THR A 49 9.24 -21.47 14.60
CA THR A 49 9.99 -22.67 14.27
C THR A 49 10.34 -23.50 15.52
N LEU A 50 10.75 -22.85 16.61
CA LEU A 50 11.07 -23.51 17.88
C LEU A 50 9.82 -24.15 18.50
N MET A 51 8.68 -23.46 18.50
CA MET A 51 7.40 -23.99 19.00
C MET A 51 6.90 -25.17 18.15
N ALA A 52 7.01 -25.09 16.84
CA ALA A 52 6.65 -26.19 15.94
C ALA A 52 7.50 -27.44 16.22
N LEU A 53 8.81 -27.28 16.46
CA LEU A 53 9.71 -28.36 16.85
C LEU A 53 9.34 -28.99 18.20
N LEU A 54 9.01 -28.16 19.23
CA LEU A 54 8.62 -28.65 20.54
C LEU A 54 7.32 -29.46 20.48
N VAL A 55 6.30 -28.97 19.76
CA VAL A 55 5.03 -29.70 19.60
C VAL A 55 5.26 -30.99 18.79
N GLY A 56 6.05 -30.96 17.73
CA GLY A 56 6.41 -32.12 16.96
C GLY A 56 7.12 -33.20 17.79
N ALA A 57 8.07 -32.79 18.65
CA ALA A 57 8.78 -33.69 19.56
C ALA A 57 7.85 -34.31 20.62
N ALA A 58 6.92 -33.52 21.18
CA ALA A 58 5.94 -34.01 22.14
C ALA A 58 5.01 -35.05 21.50
N VAL A 59 4.52 -34.80 20.29
CA VAL A 59 3.69 -35.75 19.55
C VAL A 59 4.48 -37.02 19.19
N TYR A 60 5.74 -36.88 18.77
CA TYR A 60 6.61 -38.04 18.50
C TYR A 60 6.77 -38.95 19.72
N MET A 61 6.95 -38.37 20.91
CA MET A 61 7.05 -39.16 22.18
C MET A 61 5.72 -39.77 22.58
N ALA A 62 4.59 -39.10 22.41
CA ALA A 62 3.27 -39.59 22.82
C ALA A 62 2.79 -40.80 22.01
N PHE A 63 3.17 -40.92 20.76
CA PHE A 63 2.74 -42.00 19.86
C PHE A 63 3.76 -43.16 19.75
N GLY A 64 4.36 -43.54 20.88
CA GLY A 64 5.42 -44.55 20.97
C GLY A 64 5.13 -45.95 20.40
N GLN A 65 3.87 -46.26 20.05
CA GLN A 65 3.44 -47.56 19.56
C GLN A 65 3.27 -47.66 18.03
N LEU A 66 3.44 -46.57 17.28
CA LEU A 66 3.30 -46.55 15.84
C LEU A 66 4.63 -46.86 15.11
N GLU A 67 4.52 -47.33 13.89
CA GLU A 67 5.69 -47.55 13.02
C GLU A 67 6.50 -46.24 12.85
N GLN A 68 7.83 -46.35 12.84
CA GLN A 68 8.73 -45.20 12.93
C GLN A 68 8.49 -44.13 11.84
N SER A 69 8.19 -44.58 10.62
CA SER A 69 7.87 -43.71 9.48
C SER A 69 6.59 -42.90 9.69
N THR A 70 5.56 -43.52 10.24
CA THR A 70 4.25 -42.89 10.54
C THR A 70 4.35 -41.89 11.66
N ARG A 71 5.18 -42.16 12.67
CA ARG A 71 5.43 -41.20 13.79
C ARG A 71 6.08 -39.94 13.33
N ILE A 72 7.08 -40.02 12.46
CA ILE A 72 7.80 -38.86 11.94
C ILE A 72 6.83 -37.97 11.12
N LEU A 73 6.05 -38.59 10.22
CA LEU A 73 5.10 -37.86 9.38
C LEU A 73 4.03 -37.16 10.22
N GLN A 74 3.49 -37.82 11.25
CA GLN A 74 2.46 -37.28 12.10
C GLN A 74 3.00 -36.17 13.01
N ALA A 75 4.20 -36.29 13.56
CA ALA A 75 4.88 -35.25 14.33
C ALA A 75 5.13 -33.98 13.51
N VAL A 76 5.59 -34.13 12.26
CA VAL A 76 5.80 -33.01 11.35
C VAL A 76 4.47 -32.31 11.01
N LEU A 77 3.42 -33.08 10.71
CA LEU A 77 2.11 -32.53 10.35
C LEU A 77 1.49 -31.76 11.54
N CYS A 78 1.52 -32.33 12.76
CA CYS A 78 1.03 -31.67 13.96
C CYS A 78 1.84 -30.42 14.31
N GLY A 79 3.15 -30.44 14.15
CA GLY A 79 4.01 -29.28 14.34
C GLY A 79 3.67 -28.14 13.39
N LEU A 80 3.44 -28.42 12.11
CA LEU A 80 3.01 -27.44 11.12
C LEU A 80 1.63 -26.84 11.43
N VAL A 81 0.65 -27.69 11.80
CA VAL A 81 -0.68 -27.23 12.17
C VAL A 81 -0.61 -26.34 13.41
N ALA A 82 0.15 -26.74 14.43
CA ALA A 82 0.32 -25.94 15.65
C ALA A 82 0.96 -24.57 15.35
N ALA A 83 1.99 -24.52 14.49
CA ALA A 83 2.62 -23.26 14.08
C ALA A 83 1.63 -22.31 13.38
N VAL A 84 0.80 -22.83 12.48
CA VAL A 84 -0.23 -22.01 11.79
C VAL A 84 -1.31 -21.51 12.77
N VAL A 85 -1.76 -22.36 13.69
CA VAL A 85 -2.77 -21.99 14.69
C VAL A 85 -2.23 -20.93 15.66
N LEU A 86 -1.02 -21.13 16.19
CA LEU A 86 -0.38 -20.18 17.09
C LEU A 86 -0.14 -18.83 16.43
N ARG A 87 0.28 -18.83 15.17
CA ARG A 87 0.42 -17.58 14.38
C ARG A 87 -0.90 -16.85 14.24
N ARG A 88 -1.99 -17.55 13.89
CA ARG A 88 -3.33 -16.96 13.79
C ARG A 88 -3.85 -16.43 15.14
N MET A 89 -3.57 -17.16 16.24
CA MET A 89 -3.92 -16.68 17.58
C MET A 89 -3.12 -15.44 17.97
N ASN A 90 -1.83 -15.41 17.68
CA ASN A 90 -0.97 -14.26 17.95
C ASN A 90 -1.36 -13.05 17.06
N GLU A 91 -1.75 -13.27 15.82
CA GLU A 91 -2.30 -12.22 14.93
C GLU A 91 -3.65 -11.70 15.47
N ARG A 92 -4.50 -12.54 16.07
CA ARG A 92 -5.75 -12.13 16.71
C ARG A 92 -5.52 -11.38 18.02
N GLN A 93 -4.61 -11.81 18.87
CA GLN A 93 -4.26 -11.11 20.11
C GLN A 93 -3.54 -9.78 19.86
N ASN A 94 -2.76 -9.69 18.77
CA ASN A 94 -2.18 -8.44 18.29
C ASN A 94 -3.19 -7.55 17.54
N GLY A 95 -4.40 -8.03 17.30
CA GLY A 95 -5.52 -7.34 16.66
C GLY A 95 -6.36 -6.46 17.59
N GLU A 96 -6.04 -6.36 18.89
CA GLU A 96 -6.59 -5.33 19.77
C GLU A 96 -5.89 -3.98 19.51
N THR A 97 -6.35 -3.35 18.45
CA THR A 97 -5.67 -2.39 17.61
C THR A 97 -6.00 -0.95 17.92
N SER A 98 -6.62 -0.63 19.02
CA SER A 98 -6.91 0.80 19.32
C SER A 98 -5.63 1.60 19.64
N GLY A 99 -4.70 1.01 20.37
CA GLY A 99 -3.41 1.68 20.69
C GLY A 99 -2.41 1.71 19.53
N LYS A 100 -2.41 0.66 18.67
CA LYS A 100 -1.49 0.60 17.52
C LYS A 100 -1.90 1.55 16.41
N GLN A 101 -3.19 1.81 16.24
CA GLN A 101 -3.68 2.73 15.21
C GLN A 101 -3.35 4.19 15.54
N ALA A 102 -3.46 4.59 16.81
CA ALA A 102 -3.05 5.93 17.24
C ALA A 102 -1.53 6.15 17.08
N ASN A 103 -0.71 5.15 17.40
CA ASN A 103 0.73 5.20 17.21
C ASN A 103 1.14 5.21 15.73
N SER A 104 0.40 4.50 14.85
CA SER A 104 0.67 4.51 13.42
C SER A 104 0.33 5.85 12.78
N VAL A 105 -0.78 6.46 13.13
CA VAL A 105 -1.18 7.79 12.65
C VAL A 105 -0.16 8.85 13.05
N SER A 106 0.33 8.81 14.29
CA SER A 106 1.37 9.72 14.77
C SER A 106 2.70 9.52 14.02
N ALA A 107 3.09 8.27 13.77
CA ALA A 107 4.30 7.95 12.99
C ALA A 107 4.18 8.40 11.53
N ASP A 108 2.99 8.26 10.93
CA ASP A 108 2.73 8.70 9.55
C ASP A 108 2.76 10.22 9.42
N LYS A 109 2.23 10.94 10.40
CA LYS A 109 2.32 12.41 10.46
C LYS A 109 3.77 12.90 10.62
N ASN A 110 4.54 12.27 11.50
CA ASN A 110 5.96 12.63 11.69
C ASN A 110 6.76 12.37 10.40
N GLN A 111 6.48 11.28 9.70
CA GLN A 111 7.11 10.99 8.42
C GLN A 111 6.69 12.01 7.34
N ALA A 112 5.42 12.43 7.32
CA ALA A 112 4.91 13.46 6.42
C ALA A 112 5.61 14.81 6.64
N LEU A 113 5.77 15.21 7.91
CA LEU A 113 6.51 16.43 8.27
C LEU A 113 7.97 16.38 7.81
N GLN A 114 8.67 15.26 8.04
CA GLN A 114 10.04 15.08 7.58
C GLN A 114 10.16 15.17 6.05
N LEU A 115 9.21 14.57 5.32
CA LEU A 115 9.17 14.67 3.87
C LEU A 115 8.89 16.11 3.40
N LEU A 116 7.97 16.82 4.04
CA LEU A 116 7.68 18.21 3.74
C LEU A 116 8.91 19.11 3.96
N GLU A 117 9.60 18.94 5.08
CA GLU A 117 10.81 19.71 5.40
C GLU A 117 11.96 19.40 4.44
N SER A 118 12.20 18.11 4.17
CA SER A 118 13.29 17.67 3.29
C SER A 118 13.06 18.01 1.82
N SER A 119 11.79 18.14 1.40
CA SER A 119 11.43 18.47 0.02
C SER A 119 11.69 19.92 -0.34
N GLY A 120 11.71 20.84 0.65
CA GLY A 120 11.76 22.28 0.43
C GLY A 120 10.51 22.87 -0.24
N LEU A 121 9.41 22.11 -0.33
CA LEU A 121 8.20 22.51 -1.06
C LEU A 121 7.10 23.09 -0.17
N LYS A 122 7.38 23.33 1.11
CA LYS A 122 6.38 23.78 2.08
C LYS A 122 5.68 25.07 1.63
N GLY A 123 4.37 24.97 1.40
CA GLY A 123 3.53 26.09 0.97
C GLY A 123 3.58 26.40 -0.53
N ASP A 124 4.40 25.67 -1.29
CA ASP A 124 4.43 25.83 -2.73
C ASP A 124 3.11 25.41 -3.37
N ARG A 125 2.72 26.16 -4.36
CA ARG A 125 1.56 25.84 -5.21
C ARG A 125 2.03 25.26 -6.52
N CYS A 126 1.36 24.21 -6.98
CA CYS A 126 1.55 23.68 -8.30
C CYS A 126 0.24 23.74 -9.11
N THR A 127 0.39 23.97 -10.41
CA THR A 127 -0.71 23.88 -11.37
C THR A 127 -0.46 22.63 -12.23
N MET A 128 -1.48 21.83 -12.38
CA MET A 128 -1.44 20.63 -13.22
C MET A 128 -2.43 20.78 -14.36
N ASN A 129 -1.96 20.61 -15.58
CA ASN A 129 -2.77 20.68 -16.78
C ASN A 129 -2.74 19.31 -17.48
N PHE A 130 -3.92 18.72 -17.64
CA PHE A 130 -4.09 17.39 -18.24
C PHE A 130 -4.62 17.52 -19.67
N TYR A 131 -3.85 17.00 -20.60
CA TYR A 131 -4.17 16.98 -22.03
C TYR A 131 -4.56 15.57 -22.48
N GLU A 132 -4.69 15.37 -23.76
CA GLU A 132 -5.08 14.07 -24.30
C GLU A 132 -4.03 13.00 -24.06
N ASP A 133 -2.76 13.28 -24.33
CA ASP A 133 -1.67 12.30 -24.32
C ASP A 133 -0.65 12.53 -23.21
N THR A 134 -0.60 13.75 -22.65
CA THR A 134 0.36 14.15 -21.63
C THR A 134 -0.30 15.00 -20.55
N PHE A 135 0.40 15.22 -19.47
CA PHE A 135 0.05 16.24 -18.49
C PHE A 135 1.29 17.00 -18.02
N THR A 136 1.10 18.24 -17.65
CA THR A 136 2.19 19.09 -17.13
C THR A 136 1.97 19.39 -15.66
N VAL A 137 3.07 19.47 -14.91
CA VAL A 137 3.12 19.96 -13.54
C VAL A 137 3.98 21.22 -13.55
N GLU A 138 3.34 22.34 -13.29
CA GLU A 138 3.98 23.64 -13.23
C GLU A 138 4.16 24.06 -11.78
N ARG A 139 5.39 24.35 -11.40
CA ARG A 139 5.83 24.91 -10.12
C ARG A 139 6.62 26.19 -10.38
N PRO A 140 6.86 27.04 -9.40
CA PRO A 140 7.64 28.24 -9.58
C PRO A 140 8.98 27.95 -10.28
N GLY A 141 9.13 28.49 -11.51
CA GLY A 141 10.34 28.34 -12.31
C GLY A 141 10.56 26.98 -13.00
N ILE A 142 9.67 26.01 -12.84
CA ILE A 142 9.83 24.66 -13.39
C ILE A 142 8.51 24.17 -13.98
N ILE A 143 8.53 23.77 -15.25
CA ILE A 143 7.44 23.04 -15.90
C ILE A 143 7.97 21.65 -16.26
N THR A 144 7.30 20.62 -15.77
CA THR A 144 7.64 19.23 -16.09
C THR A 144 6.47 18.58 -16.82
N GLU A 145 6.75 17.98 -17.97
CA GLU A 145 5.78 17.21 -18.74
C GLU A 145 5.93 15.71 -18.45
N TYR A 146 4.80 15.03 -18.34
CA TYR A 146 4.69 13.60 -18.07
C TYR A 146 3.81 12.92 -19.10
N GLN A 147 4.19 11.70 -19.49
CA GLN A 147 3.37 10.82 -20.32
C GLN A 147 2.59 9.84 -19.45
N TYR A 148 1.34 9.53 -19.81
CA TYR A 148 0.50 8.65 -18.99
C TYR A 148 1.04 7.21 -18.86
N GLU A 149 1.77 6.74 -19.88
CA GLU A 149 2.38 5.40 -19.88
C GLU A 149 3.43 5.21 -18.78
N GLY A 150 4.09 6.30 -18.38
CA GLY A 150 5.11 6.30 -17.34
C GLY A 150 4.53 6.20 -15.92
N ILE A 151 3.21 6.35 -15.75
CA ILE A 151 2.57 6.24 -14.45
C ILE A 151 2.61 4.79 -13.98
N ALA A 152 3.17 4.55 -12.79
CA ALA A 152 3.27 3.23 -12.21
C ALA A 152 1.93 2.75 -11.61
N TRP A 153 1.28 3.58 -10.79
CA TRP A 153 -0.04 3.32 -10.19
C TRP A 153 -0.71 4.63 -9.76
N ILE A 154 -2.01 4.55 -9.50
CA ILE A 154 -2.82 5.69 -9.06
C ILE A 154 -3.60 5.25 -7.82
N LYS A 155 -3.58 6.08 -6.78
CA LYS A 155 -4.35 5.87 -5.57
C LYS A 155 -5.26 7.05 -5.29
N GLU A 156 -6.47 6.75 -4.84
CA GLU A 156 -7.46 7.74 -4.46
C GLU A 156 -7.62 7.77 -2.95
N THR A 157 -7.38 8.92 -2.36
CA THR A 157 -7.70 9.22 -0.96
C THR A 157 -8.99 10.05 -0.88
N SER A 158 -9.41 10.42 0.33
CA SER A 158 -10.56 11.31 0.50
C SER A 158 -10.38 12.66 -0.21
N LYS A 159 -9.17 13.23 -0.18
CA LYS A 159 -8.89 14.58 -0.69
C LYS A 159 -8.09 14.63 -1.99
N TYR A 160 -7.33 13.59 -2.31
CA TYR A 160 -6.37 13.61 -3.41
C TYR A 160 -6.49 12.39 -4.33
N TYR A 161 -6.13 12.57 -5.61
CA TYR A 161 -5.60 11.50 -6.44
C TYR A 161 -4.08 11.57 -6.36
N MET A 162 -3.44 10.48 -5.91
CA MET A 162 -1.99 10.34 -5.84
C MET A 162 -1.51 9.57 -7.05
N ILE A 163 -0.90 10.27 -8.00
CA ILE A 163 -0.34 9.69 -9.23
C ILE A 163 1.11 9.35 -8.97
N PHE A 164 1.43 8.06 -8.93
CA PHE A 164 2.79 7.60 -8.68
C PHE A 164 3.53 7.33 -9.97
N TRP A 165 4.60 8.07 -10.21
CA TRP A 165 5.54 7.80 -11.29
C TRP A 165 6.46 6.63 -10.95
N ASN A 166 6.85 6.52 -9.69
CA ASN A 166 7.62 5.43 -9.11
C ASN A 166 7.30 5.31 -7.61
N ARG A 167 8.03 4.47 -6.88
CA ARG A 167 7.78 4.27 -5.44
C ARG A 167 7.98 5.52 -4.58
N SER A 168 8.77 6.48 -5.04
CA SER A 168 9.17 7.66 -4.26
C SER A 168 8.50 8.94 -4.75
N LEU A 169 8.21 9.06 -6.05
CA LEU A 169 7.65 10.26 -6.64
C LEU A 169 6.13 10.09 -6.79
N ALA A 170 5.38 10.85 -6.01
CA ALA A 170 3.94 11.01 -6.14
C ALA A 170 3.60 12.44 -6.55
N ILE A 171 2.67 12.56 -7.49
CA ILE A 171 2.11 13.82 -7.97
C ILE A 171 0.70 13.93 -7.37
N PRO A 172 0.47 14.86 -6.42
CA PRO A 172 -0.80 15.00 -5.73
C PRO A 172 -1.76 15.87 -6.52
N VAL A 173 -2.90 15.33 -6.89
CA VAL A 173 -3.98 16.07 -7.55
C VAL A 173 -5.09 16.31 -6.54
N GLU A 174 -5.21 17.54 -6.07
CA GLU A 174 -6.20 17.92 -5.05
C GLU A 174 -7.61 17.97 -5.64
N LYS A 175 -8.55 17.22 -5.03
CA LYS A 175 -9.93 17.15 -5.54
C LYS A 175 -10.70 18.46 -5.43
N ALA A 176 -10.34 19.31 -4.48
CA ALA A 176 -10.92 20.63 -4.32
C ALA A 176 -10.31 21.70 -5.25
N GLY A 177 -9.14 21.40 -5.83
CA GLY A 177 -8.38 22.36 -6.64
C GLY A 177 -8.77 22.43 -8.10
N PHE A 178 -9.77 21.68 -8.56
CA PHE A 178 -10.22 21.72 -9.95
C PHE A 178 -10.82 23.08 -10.32
N TYR A 179 -10.26 23.73 -11.29
CA TYR A 179 -10.81 24.97 -11.86
C TYR A 179 -11.21 24.83 -13.34
N ARG A 180 -10.84 23.68 -13.97
CA ARG A 180 -11.28 23.29 -15.29
C ARG A 180 -11.52 21.78 -15.35
N GLY A 181 -12.58 21.37 -16.05
CA GLY A 181 -13.05 20.00 -16.12
C GLY A 181 -13.89 19.61 -14.89
N LYS A 182 -14.65 18.52 -15.02
CA LYS A 182 -15.49 17.99 -13.92
C LYS A 182 -14.71 16.97 -13.12
N LYS A 183 -14.51 17.22 -11.81
CA LYS A 183 -13.75 16.30 -10.91
C LYS A 183 -14.33 14.89 -10.86
N GLU A 184 -15.65 14.76 -11.04
CA GLU A 184 -16.36 13.48 -11.02
C GLU A 184 -15.95 12.55 -12.16
N THR A 185 -15.56 13.12 -13.30
CA THR A 185 -15.14 12.37 -14.48
C THR A 185 -13.62 12.19 -14.57
N PHE A 186 -12.87 12.86 -13.70
CA PHE A 186 -11.41 12.85 -13.74
C PHE A 186 -10.82 11.46 -13.45
N GLY A 187 -11.37 10.73 -12.48
CA GLY A 187 -10.91 9.37 -12.16
C GLY A 187 -11.01 8.44 -13.39
N SER A 188 -12.17 8.41 -14.04
CA SER A 188 -12.37 7.60 -15.24
C SER A 188 -11.48 8.05 -16.42
N PHE A 189 -11.21 9.35 -16.52
CA PHE A 189 -10.27 9.88 -17.49
C PHE A 189 -8.85 9.34 -17.24
N LEU A 190 -8.36 9.41 -15.99
CA LEU A 190 -7.04 8.87 -15.62
C LEU A 190 -6.94 7.37 -15.87
N GLU A 191 -7.94 6.59 -15.45
CA GLU A 191 -7.95 5.14 -15.68
C GLU A 191 -7.82 4.80 -17.17
N LYS A 192 -8.57 5.51 -18.00
CA LYS A 192 -8.56 5.31 -19.45
C LYS A 192 -7.20 5.68 -20.06
N ARG A 193 -6.62 6.83 -19.67
CA ARG A 193 -5.35 7.31 -20.25
C ARG A 193 -4.14 6.52 -19.78
N CYS A 194 -4.12 6.15 -18.52
CA CYS A 194 -3.02 5.38 -17.94
C CYS A 194 -3.15 3.86 -18.16
N ASN A 195 -4.31 3.39 -18.62
CA ASN A 195 -4.67 1.96 -18.66
C ASN A 195 -4.44 1.28 -17.30
N LYS A 196 -4.84 1.96 -16.22
CA LYS A 196 -4.65 1.52 -14.84
C LYS A 196 -5.93 1.75 -14.03
N VAL A 197 -6.15 0.88 -13.06
CA VAL A 197 -7.27 1.02 -12.11
C VAL A 197 -6.83 1.91 -10.96
N ILE A 198 -7.72 2.80 -10.53
CA ILE A 198 -7.51 3.63 -9.34
C ILE A 198 -7.84 2.81 -8.10
N GLU A 199 -6.84 2.67 -7.22
CA GLU A 199 -7.00 1.99 -5.95
C GLU A 199 -7.45 2.98 -4.85
N LYS A 200 -8.55 2.65 -4.18
CA LYS A 200 -9.05 3.47 -3.06
C LYS A 200 -8.27 3.18 -1.78
N VAL A 201 -7.71 4.23 -1.20
CA VAL A 201 -7.03 4.19 0.10
C VAL A 201 -8.09 4.26 1.20
N ARG A 202 -8.08 3.30 2.11
CA ARG A 202 -9.01 3.26 3.25
C ARG A 202 -8.46 4.09 4.41
N ASN A 203 -9.37 4.74 5.15
CA ASN A 203 -9.08 5.45 6.41
C ASN A 203 -8.17 6.70 6.30
N VAL A 204 -8.24 7.43 5.19
CA VAL A 204 -7.57 8.73 5.01
C VAL A 204 -8.52 9.74 4.41
#